data_a27bcb73c5ce539e8d25f807a92b0787
#
_entry.id   a27bcb73c5ce539e8d25f807a92b0787
#
_cell.length_a   1.000
_cell.length_b   1.000
_cell.length_c   1.000
_cell.angle_alpha   90.00
_cell.angle_beta   90.00
_cell.angle_gamma   90.00
#
_symmetry.space_group_name_H-M   'P 1'
#
loop_
_entity.id
_entity.type
_entity.pdbx_description
1 polymer ?
#
loop_
_entity_poly.entity_id
_entity_poly.type
_entity_poly.pdbx_seq_one_letter_code
_entity_poly.pdbx_strand_id
1 'polypeptide(L)'
;MDATILPGPGLKARPVRTGANGERHSIQSVDRALYLLETIAEAGGEATLTELATRTGLNISTCHHLLATLIMRGFAAKVPGRRLYALGGRILDLAHACLQVDLPRRAQPYLEAVNRATGETVHLAALQGDSVVTLSVREARHAIRVDTGKIGKLDSPHATSVGKAILAWLPEDEIRRIVGDTMKRFTDNTITEFPAFIEALRHVRRNGYAIDREEYLPGVICVGAAIRDQAGTVIGAISASTPAMRASEEHIGLMRDEISAATRGLSAEFGEPSAQAHADRLPAVAN
;
A
#
# COMPACT_ATOMS: atom_id res chain seq x y z
N MET A 1 15.36 9.58 26.73
CA MET A 1 15.19 10.50 25.58
C MET A 1 13.78 10.23 25.05
N ASP A 2 12.83 11.10 25.43
CA ASP A 2 11.42 10.97 25.05
C ASP A 2 11.25 11.27 23.55
N ALA A 3 10.81 10.26 22.80
CA ALA A 3 10.38 10.44 21.43
C ALA A 3 8.94 10.99 21.45
N THR A 4 8.81 12.30 21.35
CA THR A 4 7.52 12.97 21.15
C THR A 4 6.98 12.60 19.78
N ILE A 5 6.02 11.67 19.74
CA ILE A 5 5.24 11.35 18.55
C ILE A 5 4.34 12.56 18.27
N LEU A 6 4.60 13.27 17.17
CA LEU A 6 3.72 14.33 16.68
C LEU A 6 2.37 13.73 16.30
N PRO A 7 1.24 14.31 16.74
CA PRO A 7 -0.08 13.82 16.30
C PRO A 7 -0.25 14.08 14.80
N GLY A 8 -0.59 13.03 14.06
CA GLY A 8 -0.98 13.14 12.66
C GLY A 8 -2.23 14.03 12.48
N PRO A 9 -2.54 14.48 11.26
CA PRO A 9 -3.68 15.34 10.98
C PRO A 9 -4.98 14.64 11.40
N GLY A 10 -5.64 15.18 12.44
CA GLY A 10 -6.82 14.59 13.05
C GLY A 10 -7.96 14.40 12.06
N LEU A 11 -8.43 13.17 11.95
CA LEU A 11 -9.72 12.86 11.34
C LEU A 11 -10.81 13.64 12.11
N LYS A 12 -11.35 14.69 11.51
CA LYS A 12 -12.49 15.41 12.09
C LYS A 12 -13.76 14.61 11.82
N ALA A 13 -14.50 14.25 12.89
CA ALA A 13 -15.83 13.68 12.78
C ALA A 13 -16.67 14.53 11.81
N ARG A 14 -17.18 13.91 10.74
CA ARG A 14 -18.11 14.58 9.84
C ARG A 14 -19.50 14.54 10.47
N PRO A 15 -20.13 15.68 10.73
CA PRO A 15 -21.51 15.68 11.17
C PRO A 15 -22.36 14.96 10.11
N VAL A 16 -23.25 14.07 10.56
CA VAL A 16 -24.25 13.44 9.71
C VAL A 16 -25.02 14.56 8.99
N ARG A 17 -24.82 14.70 7.67
CA ARG A 17 -25.56 15.70 6.88
C ARG A 17 -27.03 15.25 6.83
N THR A 18 -27.86 15.86 7.65
CA THR A 18 -29.31 15.82 7.50
C THR A 18 -29.65 16.61 6.24
N GLY A 19 -29.75 15.91 5.11
CA GLY A 19 -30.27 16.49 3.87
C GLY A 19 -31.77 16.67 4.02
N ALA A 20 -32.27 17.85 3.70
CA ALA A 20 -33.69 18.09 3.52
C ALA A 20 -34.19 17.17 2.38
N ASN A 21 -35.26 16.41 2.67
CA ASN A 21 -35.99 15.43 1.83
C ASN A 21 -35.33 14.03 1.71
N GLY A 22 -35.92 13.11 2.49
CA GLY A 22 -35.77 11.66 2.40
C GLY A 22 -35.35 11.08 3.75
N GLU A 23 -36.28 10.41 4.45
CA GLU A 23 -35.99 9.59 5.62
C GLU A 23 -35.00 8.50 5.22
N ARG A 24 -33.69 8.75 5.44
CA ARG A 24 -32.68 7.70 5.34
C ARG A 24 -32.79 6.87 6.62
N HIS A 25 -33.37 5.68 6.50
CA HIS A 25 -33.37 4.71 7.58
C HIS A 25 -31.92 4.26 7.87
N SER A 26 -31.24 4.97 8.76
CA SER A 26 -29.98 4.50 9.34
C SER A 26 -30.30 3.45 10.41
N ILE A 27 -29.63 2.29 10.35
CA ILE A 27 -29.70 1.31 11.43
C ILE A 27 -28.84 1.83 12.58
N GLN A 28 -29.50 2.31 13.62
CA GLN A 28 -28.88 3.02 14.75
C GLN A 28 -27.73 2.24 15.41
N SER A 29 -27.82 0.90 15.49
CA SER A 29 -26.73 0.09 16.06
C SER A 29 -25.47 0.07 15.19
N VAL A 30 -25.63 0.09 13.86
CA VAL A 30 -24.52 0.14 12.91
C VAL A 30 -23.86 1.52 12.98
N ASP A 31 -24.65 2.58 12.93
CA ASP A 31 -24.18 3.96 13.02
C ASP A 31 -23.35 4.19 14.30
N ARG A 32 -23.90 3.78 15.45
CA ARG A 32 -23.18 3.86 16.74
C ARG A 32 -21.91 3.04 16.80
N ALA A 33 -21.87 1.86 16.17
CA ALA A 33 -20.68 1.03 16.12
C ALA A 33 -19.57 1.67 15.27
N LEU A 34 -19.92 2.25 14.13
CA LEU A 34 -18.98 3.00 13.28
C LEU A 34 -18.47 4.25 14.01
N TYR A 35 -19.35 4.99 14.66
CA TYR A 35 -18.97 6.18 15.44
C TYR A 35 -18.01 5.86 16.59
N LEU A 36 -18.12 4.69 17.23
CA LEU A 36 -17.15 4.23 18.23
C LEU A 36 -15.75 4.01 17.61
N LEU A 37 -15.66 3.43 16.40
CA LEU A 37 -14.37 3.26 15.71
C LEU A 37 -13.75 4.60 15.35
N GLU A 38 -14.54 5.54 14.81
CA GLU A 38 -14.10 6.91 14.51
C GLU A 38 -13.59 7.61 15.77
N THR A 39 -14.32 7.47 16.89
CA THR A 39 -13.95 8.07 18.18
C THR A 39 -12.63 7.50 18.73
N ILE A 40 -12.37 6.19 18.57
CA ILE A 40 -11.07 5.61 18.94
C ILE A 40 -9.95 6.21 18.09
N ALA A 41 -10.16 6.35 16.77
CA ALA A 41 -9.17 6.94 15.86
C ALA A 41 -8.86 8.41 16.26
N GLU A 42 -9.89 9.21 16.53
CA GLU A 42 -9.75 10.61 16.97
C GLU A 42 -9.08 10.77 18.35
N ALA A 43 -9.17 9.74 19.20
CA ALA A 43 -8.51 9.71 20.49
C ALA A 43 -7.02 9.35 20.41
N GLY A 44 -6.44 9.26 19.20
CA GLY A 44 -5.05 8.88 19.01
C GLY A 44 -4.83 7.37 18.91
N GLY A 45 -5.90 6.61 18.58
CA GLY A 45 -5.85 5.16 18.33
C GLY A 45 -6.20 4.29 19.56
N GLU A 46 -6.24 4.85 20.76
CA GLU A 46 -6.62 4.14 21.99
C GLU A 46 -7.54 5.00 22.87
N ALA A 47 -8.55 4.39 23.49
CA ALA A 47 -9.43 5.08 24.43
C ALA A 47 -10.01 4.12 25.50
N THR A 48 -10.33 4.66 26.68
CA THR A 48 -11.06 3.93 27.72
C THR A 48 -12.55 3.84 27.40
N LEU A 49 -13.23 2.86 27.99
CA LEU A 49 -14.70 2.70 27.84
C LEU A 49 -15.45 3.98 28.29
N THR A 50 -14.97 4.63 29.36
CA THR A 50 -15.59 5.85 29.89
C THR A 50 -15.41 7.04 28.96
N GLU A 51 -14.22 7.21 28.36
CA GLU A 51 -13.97 8.25 27.36
C GLU A 51 -14.83 8.05 26.13
N LEU A 52 -14.96 6.82 25.64
CA LEU A 52 -15.81 6.48 24.50
C LEU A 52 -17.27 6.78 24.79
N ALA A 53 -17.77 6.41 25.98
CA ALA A 53 -19.14 6.71 26.39
C ALA A 53 -19.39 8.23 26.46
N THR A 54 -18.46 8.97 27.02
CA THR A 54 -18.54 10.45 27.15
C THR A 54 -18.54 11.14 25.78
N ARG A 55 -17.61 10.75 24.89
CA ARG A 55 -17.46 11.38 23.57
C ARG A 55 -18.62 11.06 22.64
N THR A 56 -19.13 9.82 22.68
CA THR A 56 -20.22 9.38 21.81
C THR A 56 -21.61 9.72 22.36
N GLY A 57 -21.72 10.10 23.65
CA GLY A 57 -23.01 10.30 24.33
C GLY A 57 -23.78 9.01 24.58
N LEU A 58 -23.16 7.84 24.39
CA LEU A 58 -23.77 6.54 24.63
C LEU A 58 -23.60 6.13 26.10
N ASN A 59 -24.53 5.33 26.61
CA ASN A 59 -24.33 4.72 27.93
C ASN A 59 -23.22 3.64 27.88
N ILE A 60 -22.55 3.42 29.01
CA ILE A 60 -21.41 2.48 29.15
C ILE A 60 -21.79 1.06 28.71
N SER A 61 -23.01 0.60 29.03
CA SER A 61 -23.48 -0.74 28.66
C SER A 61 -23.60 -0.88 27.14
N THR A 62 -24.17 0.10 26.45
CA THR A 62 -24.27 0.12 24.98
C THR A 62 -22.90 0.12 24.34
N CYS A 63 -21.97 0.98 24.81
CA CYS A 63 -20.59 0.98 24.33
C CYS A 63 -19.92 -0.38 24.50
N HIS A 64 -20.09 -1.01 25.68
CA HIS A 64 -19.52 -2.31 25.96
C HIS A 64 -20.04 -3.39 25.00
N HIS A 65 -21.36 -3.44 24.74
CA HIS A 65 -21.96 -4.43 23.83
C HIS A 65 -21.51 -4.24 22.37
N LEU A 66 -21.47 -2.98 21.90
CA LEU A 66 -21.00 -2.67 20.55
C LEU A 66 -19.51 -3.01 20.39
N LEU A 67 -18.66 -2.61 21.36
CA LEU A 67 -17.24 -2.95 21.36
C LEU A 67 -17.01 -4.46 21.42
N ALA A 68 -17.79 -5.23 22.16
CA ALA A 68 -17.68 -6.69 22.18
C ALA A 68 -17.90 -7.29 20.78
N THR A 69 -18.89 -6.78 20.05
CA THR A 69 -19.15 -7.19 18.66
C THR A 69 -18.01 -6.77 17.73
N LEU A 70 -17.53 -5.54 17.84
CA LEU A 70 -16.41 -5.02 17.04
C LEU A 70 -15.12 -5.82 17.28
N ILE A 71 -14.84 -6.21 18.54
CA ILE A 71 -13.70 -7.06 18.90
C ILE A 71 -13.85 -8.46 18.30
N MET A 72 -15.02 -9.08 18.45
CA MET A 72 -15.30 -10.40 17.86
C MET A 72 -15.11 -10.40 16.33
N ARG A 73 -15.39 -9.29 15.66
CA ARG A 73 -15.21 -9.09 14.21
C ARG A 73 -13.81 -8.58 13.83
N GLY A 74 -12.92 -8.32 14.79
CA GLY A 74 -11.56 -7.85 14.58
C GLY A 74 -11.43 -6.36 14.22
N PHE A 75 -12.53 -5.56 14.31
CA PHE A 75 -12.51 -4.12 14.04
C PHE A 75 -12.01 -3.29 15.21
N ALA A 76 -12.13 -3.81 16.43
CA ALA A 76 -11.54 -3.25 17.64
C ALA A 76 -10.71 -4.33 18.36
N ALA A 77 -9.85 -3.92 19.27
CA ALA A 77 -9.06 -4.79 20.12
C ALA A 77 -9.00 -4.25 21.56
N LYS A 78 -8.80 -5.12 22.54
CA LYS A 78 -8.41 -4.72 23.89
C LYS A 78 -6.89 -4.67 23.99
N VAL A 79 -6.36 -3.60 24.55
CA VAL A 79 -4.91 -3.48 24.78
C VAL A 79 -4.51 -4.39 25.94
N PRO A 80 -3.59 -5.36 25.76
CA PRO A 80 -3.18 -6.27 26.82
C PRO A 80 -2.66 -5.52 28.06
N GLY A 81 -3.12 -5.93 29.25
CA GLY A 81 -2.70 -5.34 30.52
C GLY A 81 -3.24 -3.91 30.81
N ARG A 82 -4.03 -3.33 29.90
CA ARG A 82 -4.61 -1.99 30.05
C ARG A 82 -6.12 -2.01 29.89
N ARG A 83 -6.82 -1.03 30.48
CA ARG A 83 -8.28 -0.87 30.31
C ARG A 83 -8.60 0.02 29.10
N LEU A 84 -7.93 -0.23 27.99
CA LEU A 84 -8.05 0.54 26.75
C LEU A 84 -8.59 -0.33 25.61
N TYR A 85 -9.30 0.31 24.71
CA TYR A 85 -9.75 -0.21 23.43
C TYR A 85 -9.00 0.50 22.32
N ALA A 86 -8.54 -0.26 21.31
CA ALA A 86 -7.84 0.24 20.14
C ALA A 86 -8.55 -0.21 18.87
N LEU A 87 -8.16 0.37 17.72
CA LEU A 87 -8.58 -0.14 16.43
C LEU A 87 -7.98 -1.52 16.19
N GLY A 88 -8.79 -2.43 15.64
CA GLY A 88 -8.35 -3.80 15.31
C GLY A 88 -7.77 -3.92 13.91
N GLY A 89 -6.97 -4.98 13.68
CA GLY A 89 -6.28 -5.21 12.41
C GLY A 89 -7.19 -5.32 11.18
N ARG A 90 -8.47 -5.69 11.38
CA ARG A 90 -9.44 -5.75 10.28
C ARG A 90 -9.64 -4.43 9.55
N ILE A 91 -9.42 -3.29 10.22
CA ILE A 91 -9.44 -1.95 9.60
C ILE A 91 -8.34 -1.84 8.53
N LEU A 92 -7.13 -2.32 8.84
CA LEU A 92 -6.02 -2.31 7.89
C LEU A 92 -6.28 -3.25 6.71
N ASP A 93 -6.85 -4.45 6.95
CA ASP A 93 -7.21 -5.38 5.87
C ASP A 93 -8.17 -4.74 4.86
N LEU A 94 -9.19 -4.04 5.36
CA LEU A 94 -10.16 -3.35 4.50
C LEU A 94 -9.55 -2.15 3.78
N ALA A 95 -8.70 -1.38 4.46
CA ALA A 95 -7.97 -0.27 3.84
C ALA A 95 -7.07 -0.78 2.70
N HIS A 96 -6.31 -1.86 2.93
CA HIS A 96 -5.50 -2.49 1.89
C HIS A 96 -6.35 -3.00 0.72
N ALA A 97 -7.50 -3.64 0.99
CA ALA A 97 -8.41 -4.09 -0.06
C ALA A 97 -8.93 -2.92 -0.92
N CYS A 98 -9.26 -1.78 -0.30
CA CYS A 98 -9.65 -0.57 -1.02
C CYS A 98 -8.51 -0.03 -1.90
N LEU A 99 -7.29 0.02 -1.37
CA LEU A 99 -6.11 0.48 -2.11
C LEU A 99 -5.82 -0.40 -3.33
N GLN A 100 -5.97 -1.72 -3.18
CA GLN A 100 -5.75 -2.68 -4.28
C GLN A 100 -6.72 -2.48 -5.45
N VAL A 101 -7.94 -2.06 -5.21
CA VAL A 101 -8.94 -1.76 -6.26
C VAL A 101 -8.64 -0.43 -6.96
N ASP A 102 -8.18 0.57 -6.21
CA ASP A 102 -7.99 1.94 -6.72
C ASP A 102 -6.60 2.18 -7.34
N LEU A 103 -5.57 1.49 -6.81
CA LEU A 103 -4.19 1.68 -7.26
C LEU A 103 -3.99 1.42 -8.76
N PRO A 104 -4.48 0.33 -9.39
CA PRO A 104 -4.33 0.12 -10.82
C PRO A 104 -4.96 1.23 -11.65
N ARG A 105 -6.12 1.73 -11.26
CA ARG A 105 -6.84 2.80 -11.97
C ARG A 105 -6.07 4.12 -11.92
N ARG A 106 -5.60 4.52 -10.74
CA ARG A 106 -4.83 5.76 -10.56
C ARG A 106 -3.46 5.68 -11.20
N ALA A 107 -2.82 4.51 -11.19
CA ALA A 107 -1.51 4.31 -11.78
C ALA A 107 -1.50 4.38 -13.31
N GLN A 108 -2.64 4.17 -13.99
CA GLN A 108 -2.74 4.14 -15.46
C GLN A 108 -1.99 5.28 -16.15
N PRO A 109 -2.28 6.59 -15.86
CA PRO A 109 -1.61 7.69 -16.54
C PRO A 109 -0.10 7.72 -16.30
N TYR A 110 0.35 7.30 -15.13
CA TYR A 110 1.77 7.21 -14.78
C TYR A 110 2.48 6.08 -15.51
N LEU A 111 1.86 4.89 -15.59
CA LEU A 111 2.39 3.76 -16.38
C LEU A 111 2.52 4.14 -17.86
N GLU A 112 1.52 4.83 -18.41
CA GLU A 112 1.53 5.31 -19.79
C GLU A 112 2.60 6.38 -20.04
N ALA A 113 2.83 7.27 -19.07
CA ALA A 113 3.88 8.28 -19.15
C ALA A 113 5.27 7.66 -19.17
N VAL A 114 5.56 6.75 -18.23
CA VAL A 114 6.85 6.00 -18.16
C VAL A 114 7.05 5.18 -19.44
N ASN A 115 6.03 4.43 -19.90
CA ASN A 115 6.12 3.63 -21.14
C ASN A 115 6.35 4.53 -22.37
N ARG A 116 5.74 5.70 -22.42
CA ARG A 116 5.93 6.67 -23.52
C ARG A 116 7.33 7.25 -23.54
N ALA A 117 7.85 7.62 -22.37
CA ALA A 117 9.16 8.25 -22.25
C ALA A 117 10.30 7.25 -22.50
N THR A 118 10.20 6.04 -21.98
CA THR A 118 11.25 5.03 -22.07
C THR A 118 11.11 4.08 -23.26
N GLY A 119 9.88 3.87 -23.77
CA GLY A 119 9.56 2.86 -24.77
C GLY A 119 9.54 1.43 -24.23
N GLU A 120 9.79 1.21 -22.95
CA GLU A 120 10.00 -0.10 -22.33
C GLU A 120 8.73 -0.69 -21.69
N THR A 121 8.76 -2.00 -21.36
CA THR A 121 7.66 -2.66 -20.65
C THR A 121 7.61 -2.17 -19.21
N VAL A 122 6.44 -1.69 -18.78
CA VAL A 122 6.22 -1.10 -17.45
C VAL A 122 5.25 -1.95 -16.66
N HIS A 123 5.58 -2.22 -15.40
CA HIS A 123 4.79 -3.04 -14.49
C HIS A 123 4.36 -2.22 -13.28
N LEU A 124 3.14 -2.48 -12.82
CA LEU A 124 2.66 -2.10 -11.49
C LEU A 124 2.52 -3.37 -10.66
N ALA A 125 3.06 -3.38 -9.46
CA ALA A 125 2.87 -4.47 -8.51
C ALA A 125 2.54 -3.93 -7.12
N ALA A 126 1.92 -4.78 -6.29
CA ALA A 126 1.64 -4.50 -4.88
C ALA A 126 1.84 -5.75 -4.03
N LEU A 127 1.95 -5.56 -2.71
CA LEU A 127 1.96 -6.65 -1.75
C LEU A 127 0.51 -7.07 -1.45
N GLN A 128 0.20 -8.36 -1.57
CA GLN A 128 -1.07 -8.97 -1.24
C GLN A 128 -0.83 -10.13 -0.27
N GLY A 129 -1.08 -9.91 1.03
CA GLY A 129 -0.62 -10.84 2.06
C GLY A 129 0.90 -10.99 2.02
N ASP A 130 1.41 -12.20 1.92
CA ASP A 130 2.84 -12.52 1.83
C ASP A 130 3.32 -12.68 0.36
N SER A 131 2.60 -12.11 -0.61
CA SER A 131 2.94 -12.25 -2.02
C SER A 131 3.01 -10.91 -2.73
N VAL A 132 4.07 -10.67 -3.49
CA VAL A 132 4.12 -9.56 -4.45
C VAL A 132 3.36 -9.99 -5.70
N VAL A 133 2.40 -9.16 -6.12
CA VAL A 133 1.49 -9.46 -7.24
C VAL A 133 1.57 -8.35 -8.27
N THR A 134 1.79 -8.71 -9.53
CA THR A 134 1.69 -7.79 -10.66
C THR A 134 0.22 -7.48 -10.94
N LEU A 135 -0.16 -6.21 -10.86
CA LEU A 135 -1.52 -5.72 -11.01
C LEU A 135 -1.82 -5.19 -12.43
N SER A 136 -0.80 -4.66 -13.11
CA SER A 136 -0.94 -4.08 -14.45
C SER A 136 0.40 -4.13 -15.20
N VAL A 137 0.31 -4.28 -16.52
CA VAL A 137 1.46 -4.26 -17.43
C VAL A 137 1.14 -3.34 -18.61
N ARG A 138 2.14 -2.53 -19.01
CA ARG A 138 2.16 -1.81 -20.28
C ARG A 138 3.31 -2.35 -21.11
N GLU A 139 3.00 -3.01 -22.21
CA GLU A 139 4.01 -3.58 -23.10
C GLU A 139 4.91 -2.50 -23.73
N ALA A 140 6.16 -2.85 -23.94
CA ALA A 140 7.12 -2.00 -24.64
C ALA A 140 6.65 -1.69 -26.06
N ARG A 141 7.06 -0.54 -26.55
CA ARG A 141 6.74 -0.06 -27.91
C ARG A 141 7.73 -0.53 -28.97
N HIS A 142 8.77 -1.24 -28.54
CA HIS A 142 9.80 -1.79 -29.41
C HIS A 142 9.43 -3.19 -29.96
N ALA A 143 9.96 -3.51 -31.15
CA ALA A 143 9.78 -4.85 -31.73
C ALA A 143 10.45 -5.93 -30.88
N ILE A 144 11.67 -5.64 -30.39
CA ILE A 144 12.38 -6.47 -29.40
C ILE A 144 12.04 -5.92 -28.03
N ARG A 145 11.29 -6.68 -27.25
CA ARG A 145 10.83 -6.29 -25.92
C ARG A 145 11.02 -7.39 -24.89
N VAL A 146 11.05 -6.99 -23.65
CA VAL A 146 11.04 -7.95 -22.54
C VAL A 146 9.62 -8.41 -22.29
N ASP A 147 9.40 -9.72 -22.41
CA ASP A 147 8.19 -10.38 -21.92
C ASP A 147 8.48 -10.89 -20.50
N THR A 148 8.17 -10.08 -19.50
CA THR A 148 8.40 -10.41 -18.09
C THR A 148 7.19 -11.08 -17.44
N GLY A 149 6.26 -11.56 -18.25
CA GLY A 149 5.24 -12.44 -17.78
C GLY A 149 3.90 -11.78 -17.44
N LYS A 150 3.07 -12.58 -16.81
CA LYS A 150 1.64 -12.38 -16.66
C LYS A 150 1.31 -11.52 -15.42
N ILE A 151 0.15 -10.88 -15.47
CA ILE A 151 -0.51 -10.38 -14.27
C ILE A 151 -0.68 -11.53 -13.28
N GLY A 152 -0.33 -11.33 -12.02
CA GLY A 152 -0.44 -12.33 -10.97
C GLY A 152 0.74 -12.36 -10.02
N LYS A 153 0.82 -13.44 -9.25
CA LYS A 153 1.85 -13.62 -8.22
C LYS A 153 3.26 -13.65 -8.81
N LEU A 154 4.16 -12.89 -8.21
CA LEU A 154 5.58 -12.87 -8.52
C LEU A 154 6.31 -13.91 -7.67
N ASP A 155 6.84 -14.95 -8.33
CA ASP A 155 7.52 -16.05 -7.61
C ASP A 155 8.95 -15.72 -7.16
N SER A 156 9.45 -14.54 -7.53
CA SER A 156 10.85 -14.14 -7.32
C SER A 156 11.00 -12.69 -6.87
N PRO A 157 10.33 -12.24 -5.79
CA PRO A 157 10.38 -10.84 -5.38
C PRO A 157 11.79 -10.37 -4.99
N HIS A 158 12.68 -11.26 -4.57
CA HIS A 158 14.07 -10.93 -4.23
C HIS A 158 14.93 -10.64 -5.46
N ALA A 159 14.62 -11.23 -6.62
CA ALA A 159 15.42 -11.12 -7.84
C ALA A 159 14.91 -10.05 -8.81
N THR A 160 13.83 -9.34 -8.48
CA THR A 160 13.22 -8.34 -9.38
C THR A 160 13.28 -6.94 -8.80
N SER A 161 13.42 -5.92 -9.65
CA SER A 161 13.45 -4.53 -9.19
C SER A 161 12.15 -4.10 -8.50
N VAL A 162 10.98 -4.53 -9.01
CA VAL A 162 9.68 -4.22 -8.40
C VAL A 162 9.51 -4.87 -7.04
N GLY A 163 9.96 -6.13 -6.90
CA GLY A 163 9.92 -6.85 -5.62
C GLY A 163 10.85 -6.21 -4.59
N LYS A 164 12.12 -5.93 -4.97
CA LYS A 164 13.08 -5.23 -4.09
C LYS A 164 12.57 -3.84 -3.70
N ALA A 165 11.93 -3.10 -4.61
CA ALA A 165 11.35 -1.79 -4.32
C ALA A 165 10.26 -1.86 -3.24
N ILE A 166 9.40 -2.88 -3.27
CA ILE A 166 8.37 -3.11 -2.25
C ILE A 166 9.00 -3.56 -0.93
N LEU A 167 9.81 -4.63 -0.98
CA LEU A 167 10.38 -5.27 0.21
C LEU A 167 11.30 -4.34 1.00
N ALA A 168 11.92 -3.36 0.34
CA ALA A 168 12.80 -2.39 1.00
C ALA A 168 12.13 -1.61 2.14
N TRP A 169 10.81 -1.52 2.19
CA TRP A 169 10.06 -0.72 3.17
C TRP A 169 9.35 -1.55 4.23
N LEU A 170 9.53 -2.88 4.22
CA LEU A 170 8.97 -3.80 5.20
C LEU A 170 9.93 -4.05 6.36
N PRO A 171 9.44 -4.48 7.54
CA PRO A 171 10.24 -5.04 8.62
C PRO A 171 11.00 -6.30 8.19
N GLU A 172 12.16 -6.57 8.77
CA GLU A 172 13.00 -7.72 8.40
C GLU A 172 12.32 -9.08 8.60
N ASP A 173 11.49 -9.22 9.62
CA ASP A 173 10.71 -10.42 9.90
C ASP A 173 9.65 -10.68 8.81
N GLU A 174 9.00 -9.62 8.30
CA GLU A 174 8.09 -9.73 7.17
C GLU A 174 8.84 -10.07 5.87
N ILE A 175 9.98 -9.44 5.62
CA ILE A 175 10.82 -9.76 4.45
C ILE A 175 11.19 -11.23 4.50
N ARG A 176 11.67 -11.74 5.65
CA ARG A 176 12.06 -13.15 5.83
C ARG A 176 10.88 -14.11 5.61
N ARG A 177 9.68 -13.74 6.05
CA ARG A 177 8.48 -14.53 5.83
C ARG A 177 8.12 -14.64 4.34
N ILE A 178 8.36 -13.57 3.57
CA ILE A 178 8.03 -13.50 2.13
C ILE A 178 9.07 -14.24 1.29
N VAL A 179 10.37 -14.04 1.54
CA VAL A 179 11.44 -14.59 0.67
C VAL A 179 12.06 -15.87 1.20
N GLY A 180 11.87 -16.18 2.51
CA GLY A 180 12.51 -17.30 3.19
C GLY A 180 13.97 -17.03 3.55
N ASP A 181 14.61 -18.03 4.20
CA ASP A 181 16.04 -17.97 4.57
C ASP A 181 16.94 -18.30 3.38
N THR A 182 16.46 -19.14 2.47
CA THR A 182 17.17 -19.55 1.25
C THR A 182 16.36 -19.10 0.04
N MET A 183 16.94 -18.22 -0.76
CA MET A 183 16.29 -17.66 -1.94
C MET A 183 16.72 -18.42 -3.19
N LYS A 184 15.77 -18.64 -4.11
CA LYS A 184 16.05 -19.35 -5.36
C LYS A 184 17.01 -18.58 -6.24
N ARG A 185 18.03 -19.25 -6.73
CA ARG A 185 18.94 -18.72 -7.77
C ARG A 185 18.29 -18.84 -9.15
N PHE A 186 18.28 -17.75 -9.91
CA PHE A 186 17.80 -17.71 -11.29
C PHE A 186 18.97 -17.50 -12.25
N THR A 187 19.95 -16.70 -11.86
CA THR A 187 21.17 -16.41 -12.61
C THR A 187 22.36 -16.38 -11.65
N ASP A 188 23.56 -16.18 -12.18
CA ASP A 188 24.74 -15.98 -11.34
C ASP A 188 24.72 -14.65 -10.57
N ASN A 189 23.92 -13.69 -11.02
CA ASN A 189 23.76 -12.38 -10.37
C ASN A 189 22.68 -12.38 -9.28
N THR A 190 21.87 -13.44 -9.15
CA THR A 190 20.80 -13.52 -8.14
C THR A 190 21.38 -13.48 -6.73
N ILE A 191 20.90 -12.57 -5.90
CA ILE A 191 21.21 -12.54 -4.45
C ILE A 191 20.43 -13.68 -3.79
N THR A 192 21.14 -14.63 -3.19
CA THR A 192 20.54 -15.82 -2.56
C THR A 192 20.69 -15.85 -1.04
N GLU A 193 21.53 -15.02 -0.48
CA GLU A 193 21.83 -14.96 0.95
C GLU A 193 21.06 -13.82 1.61
N PHE A 194 20.31 -14.12 2.67
CA PHE A 194 19.44 -13.13 3.33
C PHE A 194 20.19 -11.89 3.84
N PRO A 195 21.40 -11.98 4.48
CA PRO A 195 22.15 -10.80 4.89
C PRO A 195 22.54 -9.88 3.73
N ALA A 196 22.97 -10.46 2.61
CA ALA A 196 23.32 -9.71 1.40
C ALA A 196 22.07 -9.05 0.79
N PHE A 197 20.93 -9.73 0.84
CA PHE A 197 19.67 -9.18 0.38
C PHE A 197 19.22 -7.98 1.23
N ILE A 198 19.31 -8.08 2.56
CA ILE A 198 18.98 -6.94 3.44
C ILE A 198 19.88 -5.74 3.16
N GLU A 199 21.17 -5.95 2.89
CA GLU A 199 22.06 -4.84 2.53
C GLU A 199 21.65 -4.22 1.17
N ALA A 200 21.27 -5.03 0.18
CA ALA A 200 20.73 -4.54 -1.08
C ALA A 200 19.45 -3.70 -0.86
N LEU A 201 18.55 -4.13 0.03
CA LEU A 201 17.35 -3.35 0.36
C LEU A 201 17.68 -2.04 1.11
N ARG A 202 18.74 -2.00 1.92
CA ARG A 202 19.22 -0.74 2.53
C ARG A 202 19.70 0.24 1.46
N HIS A 203 20.37 -0.25 0.40
CA HIS A 203 20.71 0.59 -0.76
C HIS A 203 19.47 1.14 -1.46
N VAL A 204 18.43 0.32 -1.65
CA VAL A 204 17.15 0.77 -2.22
C VAL A 204 16.54 1.89 -1.37
N ARG A 205 16.52 1.76 -0.04
CA ARG A 205 16.01 2.81 0.87
C ARG A 205 16.78 4.13 0.74
N ARG A 206 18.12 4.07 0.62
CA ARG A 206 18.95 5.27 0.48
C ARG A 206 18.77 5.97 -0.85
N ASN A 207 18.67 5.20 -1.93
CA ASN A 207 18.62 5.73 -3.29
C ASN A 207 17.20 6.04 -3.78
N GLY A 208 16.16 5.43 -3.17
CA GLY A 208 14.75 5.57 -3.55
C GLY A 208 14.33 4.68 -4.72
N TYR A 209 15.23 3.87 -5.28
CA TYR A 209 14.95 2.95 -6.38
C TYR A 209 15.74 1.65 -6.26
N ALA A 210 15.26 0.60 -6.89
CA ALA A 210 15.92 -0.70 -7.03
C ALA A 210 16.33 -0.94 -8.49
N ILE A 211 17.43 -1.64 -8.68
CA ILE A 211 17.83 -2.17 -10.00
C ILE A 211 17.93 -3.68 -9.88
N ASP A 212 17.42 -4.39 -10.87
CA ASP A 212 17.69 -5.78 -11.17
C ASP A 212 18.62 -5.81 -12.40
N ARG A 213 19.86 -6.20 -12.20
CA ARG A 213 20.85 -6.35 -13.27
C ARG A 213 21.02 -7.82 -13.62
N GLU A 214 20.10 -8.34 -14.43
CA GLU A 214 20.10 -9.76 -14.84
C GLU A 214 20.00 -10.73 -13.64
N GLU A 215 19.35 -10.33 -12.54
CA GLU A 215 19.21 -11.17 -11.35
C GLU A 215 18.10 -12.21 -11.53
N TYR A 216 17.03 -11.87 -12.26
CA TYR A 216 15.91 -12.75 -12.54
C TYR A 216 16.02 -13.44 -13.91
N LEU A 217 16.28 -12.67 -14.97
CA LEU A 217 16.41 -13.15 -16.34
C LEU A 217 17.71 -12.67 -16.97
N PRO A 218 18.53 -13.59 -17.56
CA PRO A 218 19.69 -13.19 -18.34
C PRO A 218 19.28 -12.24 -19.48
N GLY A 219 20.07 -11.21 -19.72
CA GLY A 219 19.83 -10.24 -20.79
C GLY A 219 18.72 -9.23 -20.50
N VAL A 220 18.21 -9.14 -19.26
CA VAL A 220 17.18 -8.18 -18.84
C VAL A 220 17.66 -7.34 -17.68
N ILE A 221 17.48 -6.02 -17.79
CA ILE A 221 17.72 -5.07 -16.70
C ILE A 221 16.41 -4.35 -16.37
N CYS A 222 16.09 -4.26 -15.08
CA CYS A 222 14.88 -3.60 -14.60
C CYS A 222 15.22 -2.52 -13.59
N VAL A 223 14.49 -1.42 -13.63
CA VAL A 223 14.51 -0.37 -12.62
C VAL A 223 13.12 -0.27 -11.99
N GLY A 224 13.04 -0.10 -10.67
CA GLY A 224 11.76 -0.01 -9.96
C GLY A 224 11.82 0.91 -8.75
N ALA A 225 10.70 1.56 -8.41
CA ALA A 225 10.57 2.39 -7.23
C ALA A 225 9.23 2.16 -6.54
N ALA A 226 9.20 2.36 -5.22
CA ALA A 226 8.01 2.16 -4.39
C ALA A 226 7.05 3.34 -4.48
N ILE A 227 5.76 3.02 -4.41
CA ILE A 227 4.66 3.94 -4.16
C ILE A 227 4.32 3.83 -2.69
N ARG A 228 4.27 4.96 -1.97
CA ARG A 228 4.00 4.99 -0.53
C ARG A 228 2.88 5.97 -0.21
N ASP A 229 2.12 5.67 0.82
CA ASP A 229 1.12 6.59 1.35
C ASP A 229 1.74 7.66 2.27
N GLN A 230 0.90 8.53 2.87
CA GLN A 230 1.33 9.59 3.80
C GLN A 230 2.02 9.06 5.06
N ALA A 231 1.67 7.86 5.50
CA ALA A 231 2.30 7.23 6.67
C ALA A 231 3.67 6.63 6.32
N GLY A 232 4.06 6.66 5.04
CA GLY A 232 5.27 6.02 4.53
C GLY A 232 5.11 4.51 4.27
N THR A 233 3.90 3.97 4.40
CA THR A 233 3.59 2.57 4.13
C THR A 233 3.66 2.30 2.63
N VAL A 234 4.33 1.23 2.22
CA VAL A 234 4.38 0.83 0.81
C VAL A 234 3.02 0.27 0.37
N ILE A 235 2.46 0.86 -0.68
CA ILE A 235 1.18 0.44 -1.28
C ILE A 235 1.36 -0.24 -2.63
N GLY A 236 2.53 -0.12 -3.23
CA GLY A 236 2.90 -0.76 -4.48
C GLY A 236 4.25 -0.30 -4.99
N ALA A 237 4.58 -0.66 -6.24
CA ALA A 237 5.76 -0.18 -6.94
C ALA A 237 5.52 -0.16 -8.45
N ILE A 238 6.22 0.72 -9.15
CA ILE A 238 6.32 0.75 -10.62
C ILE A 238 7.72 0.32 -11.00
N SER A 239 7.84 -0.50 -12.06
CA SER A 239 9.13 -0.82 -12.66
C SER A 239 9.06 -0.79 -14.18
N ALA A 240 10.20 -0.54 -14.82
CA ALA A 240 10.39 -0.71 -16.25
C ALA A 240 11.50 -1.72 -16.52
N SER A 241 11.32 -2.52 -17.59
CA SER A 241 12.23 -3.62 -17.97
C SER A 241 12.71 -3.41 -19.39
N THR A 242 14.04 -3.44 -19.57
CA THR A 242 14.73 -3.26 -20.87
C THR A 242 15.63 -4.45 -21.18
N PRO A 243 15.81 -4.86 -22.44
CA PRO A 243 16.87 -5.78 -22.81
C PRO A 243 18.25 -5.18 -22.51
N ALA A 244 19.20 -5.98 -21.99
CA ALA A 244 20.54 -5.52 -21.62
C ALA A 244 21.27 -4.83 -22.77
N MET A 245 21.02 -5.22 -24.01
CA MET A 245 21.59 -4.59 -25.20
C MET A 245 21.19 -3.11 -25.41
N ARG A 246 20.07 -2.64 -24.78
CA ARG A 246 19.63 -1.24 -24.77
C ARG A 246 19.94 -0.52 -23.46
N ALA A 247 20.39 -1.23 -22.46
CA ALA A 247 20.57 -0.72 -21.10
C ALA A 247 21.87 0.09 -20.94
N SER A 248 22.08 1.13 -21.77
CA SER A 248 23.15 2.10 -21.50
C SER A 248 22.91 2.80 -20.16
N GLU A 249 23.96 3.31 -19.52
CA GLU A 249 23.80 4.06 -18.25
C GLU A 249 22.89 5.28 -18.42
N GLU A 250 22.90 5.92 -19.60
CA GLU A 250 21.97 7.00 -19.94
C GLU A 250 20.52 6.52 -19.96
N HIS A 251 20.25 5.37 -20.60
CA HIS A 251 18.89 4.79 -20.66
C HIS A 251 18.40 4.30 -19.30
N ILE A 252 19.28 3.68 -18.51
CA ILE A 252 18.98 3.31 -17.12
C ILE A 252 18.67 4.57 -16.29
N GLY A 253 19.46 5.65 -16.50
CA GLY A 253 19.21 6.95 -15.88
C GLY A 253 17.85 7.53 -16.22
N LEU A 254 17.47 7.49 -17.50
CA LEU A 254 16.13 7.92 -17.96
C LEU A 254 15.02 7.08 -17.29
N MET A 255 15.14 5.75 -17.31
CA MET A 255 14.18 4.86 -16.65
C MET A 255 14.02 5.18 -15.16
N ARG A 256 15.15 5.37 -14.45
CA ARG A 256 15.17 5.74 -13.03
C ARG A 256 14.42 7.06 -12.78
N ASP A 257 14.69 8.08 -13.57
CA ASP A 257 14.16 9.42 -13.36
C ASP A 257 12.63 9.45 -13.63
N GLU A 258 12.20 8.80 -14.71
CA GLU A 258 10.79 8.69 -15.08
C GLU A 258 9.99 7.86 -14.06
N ILE A 259 10.52 6.71 -13.62
CA ILE A 259 9.88 5.88 -12.59
C ILE A 259 9.80 6.62 -11.26
N SER A 260 10.88 7.31 -10.86
CA SER A 260 10.91 8.07 -9.62
C SER A 260 9.93 9.25 -9.65
N ALA A 261 9.78 9.91 -10.78
CA ALA A 261 8.78 10.97 -10.96
C ALA A 261 7.36 10.40 -10.88
N ALA A 262 7.09 9.30 -11.58
CA ALA A 262 5.79 8.63 -11.58
C ALA A 262 5.38 8.15 -10.17
N THR A 263 6.29 7.48 -9.46
CA THR A 263 5.98 6.98 -8.10
C THR A 263 5.82 8.09 -7.09
N ARG A 264 6.57 9.20 -7.18
CA ARG A 264 6.35 10.38 -6.34
C ARG A 264 4.99 11.03 -6.62
N GLY A 265 4.64 11.24 -7.89
CA GLY A 265 3.33 11.79 -8.27
C GLY A 265 2.17 10.94 -7.75
N LEU A 266 2.25 9.63 -7.99
CA LEU A 266 1.22 8.70 -7.54
C LEU A 266 1.16 8.58 -6.00
N SER A 267 2.29 8.63 -5.30
CA SER A 267 2.34 8.66 -3.83
C SER A 267 1.64 9.90 -3.27
N ALA A 268 1.82 11.06 -3.91
CA ALA A 268 1.14 12.30 -3.50
C ALA A 268 -0.38 12.18 -3.59
N GLU A 269 -0.91 11.49 -4.61
CA GLU A 269 -2.36 11.26 -4.73
C GLU A 269 -2.94 10.40 -3.58
N PHE A 270 -2.16 9.47 -3.05
CA PHE A 270 -2.54 8.68 -1.87
C PHE A 270 -2.27 9.40 -0.55
N GLY A 271 -1.62 10.55 -0.64
CA GLY A 271 -1.28 11.43 0.46
C GLY A 271 -2.35 12.47 0.76
N GLU A 272 -3.23 12.84 -0.17
CA GLU A 272 -4.30 13.79 0.08
C GLU A 272 -5.59 13.05 0.50
N PRO A 273 -6.28 13.48 1.60
CA PRO A 273 -7.61 13.00 1.90
C PRO A 273 -8.54 13.43 0.77
N SER A 274 -8.80 12.53 -0.20
CA SER A 274 -9.63 12.84 -1.36
C SER A 274 -11.08 13.09 -0.93
N ALA A 275 -11.43 14.36 -0.77
CA ALA A 275 -12.81 14.81 -0.63
C ALA A 275 -13.68 14.42 -1.87
N GLN A 276 -13.06 14.14 -3.00
CA GLN A 276 -13.70 13.84 -4.27
C GLN A 276 -14.03 12.34 -4.46
N ALA A 277 -13.23 11.43 -3.90
CA ALA A 277 -13.41 9.99 -4.12
C ALA A 277 -14.68 9.40 -3.45
N HIS A 278 -15.35 10.15 -2.59
CA HIS A 278 -16.59 9.72 -1.94
C HIS A 278 -17.87 10.14 -2.70
N ALA A 279 -17.78 11.14 -3.57
CA ALA A 279 -18.94 11.61 -4.35
C ALA A 279 -19.24 10.70 -5.55
N ASP A 280 -18.20 10.10 -6.16
CA ASP A 280 -18.33 9.29 -7.39
C ASP A 280 -18.60 7.80 -7.15
N ARG A 281 -18.62 7.35 -5.89
CA ARG A 281 -18.75 5.91 -5.53
C ARG A 281 -20.16 5.44 -5.21
N LEU A 282 -21.17 6.28 -5.31
CA LEU A 282 -22.56 5.82 -5.20
C LEU A 282 -23.10 5.60 -6.62
N PRO A 283 -23.32 4.34 -7.06
CA PRO A 283 -24.11 4.10 -8.25
C PRO A 283 -25.49 4.72 -8.02
N ALA A 284 -25.95 5.50 -9.00
CA ALA A 284 -27.34 5.92 -9.03
C ALA A 284 -28.20 4.66 -8.98
N VAL A 285 -28.87 4.43 -7.86
CA VAL A 285 -29.89 3.40 -7.79
C VAL A 285 -30.99 3.86 -8.72
N ALA A 286 -31.07 3.26 -9.90
CA ALA A 286 -32.20 3.39 -10.78
C ALA A 286 -33.44 2.88 -10.06
N ASN A 287 -34.51 3.68 -10.11
CA ASN A 287 -35.87 3.33 -9.65
C ASN A 287 -36.39 2.06 -10.28
#